data_32b646d957635afa45a8ca66a4ed4ff2
#
_entry.id   32b646d957635afa45a8ca66a4ed4ff2
#
_cell.length_a   1.000
_cell.length_b   1.000
_cell.length_c   1.000
_cell.angle_alpha   90.00
_cell.angle_beta   90.00
_cell.angle_gamma   90.00
#
_symmetry.space_group_name_H-M   'P 1'
#
loop_
_entity.id
_entity.type
_entity.pdbx_description
1 polymer ?
#
loop_
_entity_poly.entity_id
_entity_poly.type
_entity_poly.pdbx_seq_one_letter_code
_entity_poly.pdbx_strand_id
1 'polypeptide(L)'
;NEYAIRALLYADSPAVKMNISGPEVISVEYAARRMGKGLGIEPVFEGVPQNDAYLVNTMKCTQTFGYPAISAGELMDLQVEWLKSDGRTLNKPTHFEARNGKY
;
A
#
# COMPACT_ATOMS: atom_id res chain seq x y z
N ASN A 1 -4.75 8.82 -1.58
CA ASN A 1 -4.92 10.13 -2.25
C ASN A 1 -5.56 11.18 -1.31
N GLU A 2 -6.66 10.85 -0.62
CA GLU A 2 -7.33 11.81 0.29
C GLU A 2 -6.37 12.40 1.33
N TYR A 3 -5.59 11.57 2.02
CA TYR A 3 -4.62 12.06 3.01
C TYR A 3 -3.55 12.95 2.40
N ALA A 4 -3.09 12.65 1.19
CA ALA A 4 -2.11 13.50 0.50
C ALA A 4 -2.68 14.90 0.20
N ILE A 5 -3.94 14.98 -0.23
CA ILE A 5 -4.63 16.25 -0.46
C ILE A 5 -4.83 17.01 0.85
N ARG A 6 -5.31 16.33 1.91
CA ARG A 6 -5.53 16.94 3.23
C ARG A 6 -4.23 17.40 3.89
N ALA A 7 -3.10 16.71 3.62
CA ALA A 7 -1.80 17.06 4.16
C ALA A 7 -1.31 18.44 3.69
N LEU A 8 -1.80 18.97 2.57
CA LEU A 8 -1.49 20.31 2.09
C LEU A 8 -1.90 21.40 3.09
N LEU A 9 -2.95 21.15 3.88
CA LEU A 9 -3.42 22.08 4.92
C LEU A 9 -2.49 22.14 6.15
N TYR A 10 -1.53 21.19 6.23
CA TYR A 10 -0.57 21.08 7.33
C TYR A 10 0.86 21.41 6.89
N ALA A 11 1.00 21.95 5.68
CA ALA A 11 2.29 22.45 5.22
C ALA A 11 2.72 23.66 6.05
N ASP A 12 3.97 23.65 6.53
CA ASP A 12 4.49 24.71 7.41
C ASP A 12 5.99 24.90 7.22
N SER A 13 6.54 25.93 7.86
CA SER A 13 7.97 26.21 7.90
C SER A 13 8.44 26.29 9.36
N PRO A 14 9.33 25.38 9.80
CA PRO A 14 9.99 24.30 9.04
C PRO A 14 9.02 23.19 8.61
N ALA A 15 9.38 22.45 7.57
CA ALA A 15 8.52 21.44 6.97
C ALA A 15 8.03 20.38 7.97
N VAL A 16 6.74 20.13 8.00
CA VAL A 16 6.13 19.06 8.80
C VAL A 16 6.44 17.71 8.20
N LYS A 17 7.06 16.81 8.98
CA LYS A 17 7.35 15.43 8.57
C LYS A 17 6.22 14.51 9.05
N MET A 18 5.62 13.78 8.11
CA MET A 18 4.55 12.84 8.39
C MET A 18 4.62 11.66 7.40
N ASN A 19 4.58 10.45 7.94
CA ASN A 19 4.38 9.26 7.11
C ASN A 19 2.90 9.15 6.76
N ILE A 20 2.58 9.16 5.48
CA ILE A 20 1.21 9.03 4.98
C ILE A 20 1.01 7.62 4.46
N SER A 21 0.32 6.80 5.25
CA SER A 21 0.00 5.41 4.91
C SER A 21 -1.21 4.95 5.72
N GLY A 22 -1.81 3.84 5.33
CA GLY A 22 -2.82 3.15 6.15
C GLY A 22 -2.18 2.51 7.40
N PRO A 23 -2.98 2.28 8.47
CA PRO A 23 -2.48 1.72 9.73
C PRO A 23 -2.32 0.19 9.70
N GLU A 24 -2.80 -0.46 8.66
CA GLU A 24 -2.83 -1.92 8.58
C GLU A 24 -1.46 -2.47 8.19
N VAL A 25 -1.04 -3.53 8.89
CA VAL A 25 0.13 -4.32 8.55
C VAL A 25 -0.31 -5.53 7.73
N ILE A 26 0.19 -5.63 6.50
CA ILE A 26 -0.24 -6.63 5.53
C ILE A 26 0.98 -7.40 5.03
N SER A 27 0.91 -8.73 5.05
CA SER A 27 1.93 -9.54 4.41
C SER A 27 1.74 -9.58 2.89
N VAL A 28 2.84 -9.65 2.16
CA VAL A 28 2.82 -9.81 0.70
C VAL A 28 2.08 -11.09 0.30
N GLU A 29 2.28 -12.18 1.05
CA GLU A 29 1.58 -13.44 0.82
C GLU A 29 0.06 -13.28 0.93
N TYR A 30 -0.44 -12.63 1.99
CA TYR A 30 -1.87 -12.37 2.16
C TYR A 30 -2.43 -11.56 1.00
N ALA A 31 -1.73 -10.48 0.61
CA ALA A 31 -2.15 -9.64 -0.51
C ALA A 31 -2.20 -10.43 -1.83
N ALA A 32 -1.16 -11.20 -2.11
CA ALA A 32 -1.09 -12.02 -3.33
C ALA A 32 -2.20 -13.07 -3.38
N ARG A 33 -2.46 -13.79 -2.27
CA ARG A 33 -3.54 -14.79 -2.22
C ARG A 33 -4.92 -14.16 -2.36
N ARG A 34 -5.16 -13.01 -1.71
CA ARG A 34 -6.45 -12.31 -1.81
C ARG A 34 -6.71 -11.83 -3.24
N MET A 35 -5.73 -11.16 -3.85
CA MET A 35 -5.87 -10.68 -5.23
C MET A 35 -5.92 -11.83 -6.22
N GLY A 36 -5.10 -12.86 -6.04
CA GLY A 36 -5.12 -14.07 -6.86
C GLY A 36 -6.49 -14.75 -6.85
N LYS A 37 -7.09 -14.92 -5.67
CA LYS A 37 -8.47 -15.44 -5.53
C LYS A 37 -9.47 -14.59 -6.32
N GLY A 38 -9.37 -13.27 -6.22
CA GLY A 38 -10.25 -12.36 -6.96
C GLY A 38 -10.08 -12.44 -8.47
N LEU A 39 -8.84 -12.63 -8.95
CA LEU A 39 -8.51 -12.75 -10.38
C LEU A 39 -8.70 -14.18 -10.93
N GLY A 40 -8.93 -15.18 -10.07
CA GLY A 40 -8.98 -16.59 -10.49
C GLY A 40 -7.59 -17.15 -10.82
N ILE A 41 -6.52 -16.62 -10.23
CA ILE A 41 -5.13 -17.01 -10.47
C ILE A 41 -4.51 -17.49 -9.16
N GLU A 42 -3.87 -18.65 -9.16
CA GLU A 42 -3.10 -19.10 -7.99
C GLU A 42 -1.71 -18.45 -8.02
N PRO A 43 -1.35 -17.65 -6.99
CA PRO A 43 -0.04 -17.00 -6.96
C PRO A 43 1.09 -18.01 -6.72
N VAL A 44 2.18 -17.87 -7.45
CA VAL A 44 3.41 -18.63 -7.27
C VAL A 44 4.38 -17.80 -6.43
N PHE A 45 4.91 -18.42 -5.36
CA PHE A 45 5.89 -17.79 -4.48
C PHE A 45 7.27 -18.39 -4.72
N GLU A 46 8.27 -17.56 -4.90
CA GLU A 46 9.65 -17.95 -5.09
C GLU A 46 10.54 -17.36 -3.98
N GLY A 47 11.61 -18.07 -3.64
CA GLY A 47 12.55 -17.67 -2.60
C GLY A 47 12.14 -18.10 -1.19
N VAL A 48 12.92 -17.65 -0.22
CA VAL A 48 12.71 -17.93 1.20
C VAL A 48 12.30 -16.64 1.90
N PRO A 49 11.21 -16.65 2.67
CA PRO A 49 10.81 -15.48 3.45
C PRO A 49 11.94 -15.02 4.38
N GLN A 50 12.21 -13.74 4.40
CA GLN A 50 13.18 -13.13 5.30
C GLN A 50 12.50 -12.74 6.62
N ASN A 51 13.30 -12.63 7.70
CA ASN A 51 12.82 -12.20 9.02
C ASN A 51 12.82 -10.66 9.16
N ASP A 52 12.62 -9.94 8.07
CA ASP A 52 12.55 -8.49 8.04
C ASP A 52 11.25 -8.02 7.38
N ALA A 53 10.80 -6.83 7.76
CA ALA A 53 9.60 -6.22 7.19
C ALA A 53 9.79 -4.72 7.02
N TYR A 54 9.25 -4.18 5.93
CA TYR A 54 9.18 -2.74 5.74
C TYR A 54 7.90 -2.22 6.40
N LEU A 55 8.05 -1.67 7.61
CA LEU A 55 6.94 -1.12 8.38
C LEU A 55 7.10 0.39 8.54
N VAL A 56 5.99 1.09 8.45
CA VAL A 56 5.94 2.55 8.58
C VAL A 56 5.08 2.91 9.79
N ASN A 57 5.61 3.76 10.67
CA ASN A 57 4.82 4.29 11.78
C ASN A 57 3.85 5.36 11.25
N THR A 58 2.57 5.06 11.26
CA THR A 58 1.48 5.92 10.75
C THR A 58 0.70 6.62 11.86
N MET A 59 1.14 6.53 13.12
CA MET A 59 0.40 7.06 14.28
C MET A 59 0.05 8.54 14.09
N LYS A 60 1.02 9.38 13.70
CA LYS A 60 0.77 10.82 13.49
C LYS A 60 -0.25 11.07 12.38
N CYS A 61 -0.19 10.32 11.29
CA CYS A 61 -1.15 10.40 10.20
C CYS A 61 -2.57 10.04 10.67
N THR A 62 -2.70 8.93 11.38
CA THR A 62 -3.99 8.46 11.90
C THR A 62 -4.58 9.40 12.95
N GLN A 63 -3.76 9.97 13.82
CA GLN A 63 -4.20 10.98 14.80
C GLN A 63 -4.66 12.28 14.13
N THR A 64 -4.03 12.66 13.02
CA THR A 64 -4.34 13.92 12.31
C THR A 64 -5.57 13.78 11.40
N PHE A 65 -5.69 12.66 10.68
CA PHE A 65 -6.70 12.49 9.62
C PHE A 65 -7.78 11.47 9.95
N GLY A 66 -7.63 10.71 11.02
CA GLY A 66 -8.49 9.56 11.34
C GLY A 66 -8.06 8.30 10.57
N TYR A 67 -8.90 7.27 10.64
CA TYR A 67 -8.71 6.05 9.85
C TYR A 67 -9.14 6.26 8.40
N PRO A 68 -8.52 5.54 7.43
CA PRO A 68 -8.99 5.53 6.05
C PRO A 68 -10.44 5.07 5.95
N ALA A 69 -11.21 5.67 5.04
CA ALA A 69 -12.59 5.25 4.76
C ALA A 69 -12.66 3.87 4.09
N ILE A 70 -11.57 3.46 3.44
CA ILE A 70 -11.45 2.18 2.73
C ILE A 70 -10.33 1.38 3.40
N SER A 71 -10.63 0.15 3.80
CA SER A 71 -9.65 -0.79 4.33
C SER A 71 -8.67 -1.27 3.25
N ALA A 72 -7.51 -1.79 3.65
CA ALA A 72 -6.57 -2.38 2.71
C ALA A 72 -7.15 -3.58 1.95
N GLY A 73 -8.04 -4.36 2.60
CA GLY A 73 -8.77 -5.43 1.95
C GLY A 73 -9.68 -4.93 0.82
N GLU A 74 -10.49 -3.91 1.10
CA GLU A 74 -11.34 -3.29 0.08
C GLU A 74 -10.54 -2.64 -1.05
N LEU A 75 -9.39 -2.03 -0.73
CA LEU A 75 -8.49 -1.48 -1.75
C LEU A 75 -7.96 -2.56 -2.71
N MET A 76 -7.62 -3.75 -2.18
CA MET A 76 -7.23 -4.90 -3.01
C MET A 76 -8.39 -5.37 -3.89
N ASP A 77 -9.60 -5.43 -3.36
CA ASP A 77 -10.78 -5.83 -4.12
C ASP A 77 -11.08 -4.84 -5.25
N LEU A 78 -11.00 -3.53 -4.97
CA LEU A 78 -11.13 -2.48 -5.99
C LEU A 78 -10.04 -2.60 -7.08
N GLN A 79 -8.81 -2.95 -6.69
CA GLN A 79 -7.74 -3.18 -7.65
C GLN A 79 -8.00 -4.41 -8.52
N VAL A 80 -8.56 -5.47 -7.96
CA VAL A 80 -8.99 -6.66 -8.71
C VAL A 80 -10.08 -6.30 -9.71
N GLU A 81 -11.10 -5.56 -9.30
CA GLU A 81 -12.16 -5.11 -10.21
C GLU A 81 -11.62 -4.23 -11.35
N TRP A 82 -10.69 -3.33 -11.02
CA TRP A 82 -10.01 -2.52 -12.02
C TRP A 82 -9.29 -3.36 -13.08
N LEU A 83 -8.54 -4.39 -12.64
CA LEU A 83 -7.82 -5.29 -13.54
C LEU A 83 -8.77 -6.15 -14.39
N LYS A 84 -9.87 -6.63 -13.79
CA LYS A 84 -10.89 -7.43 -14.52
C LYS A 84 -11.63 -6.62 -15.56
N SER A 85 -11.77 -5.33 -15.36
CA SER A 85 -12.36 -4.41 -16.34
C SER A 85 -11.38 -3.90 -17.39
N ASP A 86 -10.21 -4.53 -17.53
CA ASP A 86 -9.12 -4.14 -18.44
C ASP A 86 -8.63 -2.70 -18.16
N GLY A 87 -8.61 -2.35 -16.89
CA GLY A 87 -8.20 -1.03 -16.42
C GLY A 87 -6.72 -0.74 -16.75
N ARG A 88 -6.46 0.49 -17.17
CA ARG A 88 -5.14 0.94 -17.57
C ARG A 88 -4.12 0.82 -16.41
N THR A 89 -2.96 0.23 -16.69
CA THR A 89 -1.82 0.16 -15.77
C THR A 89 -0.66 1.02 -16.28
N LEU A 90 0.26 1.39 -15.38
CA LEU A 90 1.43 2.18 -15.74
C LEU A 90 2.54 1.35 -16.40
N ASN A 91 2.49 0.02 -16.28
CA ASN A 91 3.51 -0.92 -16.78
C ASN A 91 4.94 -0.54 -16.37
N LYS A 92 5.10 0.01 -15.17
CA LYS A 92 6.40 0.36 -14.60
C LYS A 92 6.87 -0.73 -13.64
N PRO A 93 8.17 -1.04 -13.59
CA PRO A 93 8.74 -1.90 -12.56
C PRO A 93 8.48 -1.29 -11.18
N THR A 94 8.24 -2.14 -10.19
CA THR A 94 7.88 -1.69 -8.83
C THR A 94 9.06 -1.66 -7.88
N HIS A 95 10.14 -2.40 -8.20
CA HIS A 95 11.34 -2.53 -7.34
C HIS A 95 11.06 -2.96 -5.90
N PHE A 96 9.91 -3.65 -5.65
CA PHE A 96 9.51 -4.08 -4.31
C PHE A 96 10.53 -5.04 -3.66
N GLU A 97 11.36 -5.70 -4.46
CA GLU A 97 12.46 -6.56 -4.03
C GLU A 97 13.67 -5.79 -3.48
N ALA A 98 13.76 -4.48 -3.73
CA ALA A 98 14.89 -3.68 -3.28
C ALA A 98 14.89 -3.50 -1.76
N ARG A 99 16.02 -3.83 -1.11
CA ARG A 99 16.19 -3.76 0.35
C ARG A 99 17.21 -2.71 0.80
N ASN A 100 17.74 -1.93 -0.14
CA ASN A 100 18.82 -0.97 0.10
C ASN A 100 18.33 0.46 0.36
N GLY A 101 17.02 0.68 0.46
CA GLY A 101 16.41 2.00 0.64
C GLY A 101 16.49 2.93 -0.58
N LYS A 102 16.88 2.41 -1.74
CA LYS A 102 16.91 3.14 -3.02
C LYS A 102 15.77 2.61 -3.90
N TYR A 103 14.78 3.44 -4.14
CA TYR A 103 13.58 3.13 -4.91
C TYR A 103 13.49 4.01 -6.14
#